data_1f30ad6aa70d262a5664f3df821175d8
#
_entry.id   1f30ad6aa70d262a5664f3df821175d8
#
_cell.length_a   1.000
_cell.length_b   1.000
_cell.length_c   1.000
_cell.angle_alpha   90.00
_cell.angle_beta   90.00
_cell.angle_gamma   90.00
#
_symmetry.space_group_name_H-M   'P 1'
#
loop_
_entity.id
_entity.type
_entity.pdbx_description
1 polymer ?
#
loop_
_entity_poly.entity_id
_entity_poly.type
_entity_poly.pdbx_seq_one_letter_code
_entity_poly.pdbx_strand_id
1 'polypeptide(L)'
;MFASVDAVMFDLDGTLIDSAPDLGAAADQMRTDRGLPSLPPADYRPMAGAGARGMLGVAFGMAPDHHDFEIFKEEFFRNYEACMTQRTYAFKGVVDLIAQLDQAGLKWGVVTNKSERFALPLTRAMALFKTAQTIVGGDTTPHAKPHPAPLLEAARRIGVAPEKCVYVGDDERDIIAGRAARMFTVAAAYGYLGVTHDTAHWKADATIQTPYQLLQLLRMP
;
A
#
# COMPACT_ATOMS: atom_id res chain seq x y z
N MET A 1 -13.90 5.55 -17.83
CA MET A 1 -15.10 5.12 -17.09
C MET A 1 -15.18 3.61 -17.17
N PHE A 2 -15.24 2.94 -16.04
CA PHE A 2 -15.27 1.49 -15.95
C PHE A 2 -16.72 1.01 -16.03
N ALA A 3 -17.02 0.05 -16.90
CA ALA A 3 -18.35 -0.52 -17.03
C ALA A 3 -18.47 -1.75 -16.11
N SER A 4 -19.54 -1.80 -15.30
CA SER A 4 -19.91 -3.01 -14.52
C SER A 4 -18.82 -3.47 -13.52
N VAL A 5 -18.41 -2.58 -12.62
CA VAL A 5 -17.51 -2.89 -11.51
C VAL A 5 -18.32 -3.44 -10.33
N ASP A 6 -17.92 -4.60 -9.80
CA ASP A 6 -18.56 -5.25 -8.64
C ASP A 6 -17.68 -5.15 -7.38
N ALA A 7 -16.37 -4.84 -7.55
CA ALA A 7 -15.45 -4.70 -6.42
C ALA A 7 -14.28 -3.74 -6.69
N VAL A 8 -13.76 -3.14 -5.62
CA VAL A 8 -12.54 -2.33 -5.64
C VAL A 8 -11.51 -2.93 -4.68
N MET A 9 -10.33 -3.22 -5.20
CA MET A 9 -9.17 -3.62 -4.41
C MET A 9 -8.17 -2.49 -4.34
N PHE A 10 -7.56 -2.30 -3.18
CA PHE A 10 -6.61 -1.23 -2.94
C PHE A 10 -5.27 -1.79 -2.45
N ASP A 11 -4.17 -1.15 -2.84
CA ASP A 11 -2.97 -1.25 -2.03
C ASP A 11 -3.19 -0.55 -0.68
N LEU A 12 -2.29 -0.77 0.27
CA LEU A 12 -2.38 -0.27 1.63
C LEU A 12 -1.56 1.02 1.81
N ASP A 13 -0.23 0.85 1.84
CA ASP A 13 0.73 1.90 2.15
C ASP A 13 0.92 2.83 0.94
N GLY A 14 0.63 4.12 1.08
CA GLY A 14 0.68 5.07 -0.04
C GLY A 14 -0.65 5.20 -0.80
N THR A 15 -1.59 4.30 -0.59
CA THR A 15 -2.89 4.31 -1.28
C THR A 15 -4.06 4.58 -0.33
N LEU A 16 -4.28 3.76 0.67
CA LEU A 16 -5.31 3.97 1.70
C LEU A 16 -4.78 4.71 2.91
N ILE A 17 -3.56 4.40 3.32
CA ILE A 17 -2.93 4.97 4.52
C ILE A 17 -1.55 5.56 4.24
N ASP A 18 -1.23 6.59 4.99
CA ASP A 18 0.11 7.15 5.09
C ASP A 18 0.82 6.56 6.31
N SER A 19 1.62 5.54 6.07
CA SER A 19 2.44 4.86 7.08
C SER A 19 3.90 5.33 7.11
N ALA A 20 4.29 6.21 6.19
CA ALA A 20 5.66 6.74 6.11
C ALA A 20 6.15 7.36 7.44
N PRO A 21 5.32 8.07 8.24
CA PRO A 21 5.76 8.63 9.50
C PRO A 21 6.24 7.57 10.51
N ASP A 22 5.53 6.43 10.62
CA ASP A 22 5.92 5.36 11.54
C ASP A 22 7.08 4.52 11.00
N LEU A 23 7.10 4.27 9.68
CA LEU A 23 8.22 3.59 9.02
C LEU A 23 9.51 4.39 9.17
N GLY A 24 9.46 5.70 8.90
CA GLY A 24 10.61 6.58 9.07
C GLY A 24 11.08 6.67 10.51
N ALA A 25 10.14 6.80 11.46
CA ALA A 25 10.48 6.85 12.89
C ALA A 25 11.15 5.56 13.39
N ALA A 26 10.70 4.39 12.93
CA ALA A 26 11.31 3.11 13.28
C ALA A 26 12.77 3.00 12.79
N ALA A 27 13.05 3.48 11.58
CA ALA A 27 14.40 3.47 11.03
C ALA A 27 15.29 4.55 11.66
N ASP A 28 14.74 5.73 11.94
CA ASP A 28 15.47 6.83 12.58
C ASP A 28 15.82 6.54 14.03
N GLN A 29 14.97 5.80 14.73
CA GLN A 29 15.28 5.29 16.08
C GLN A 29 16.56 4.45 16.06
N MET A 30 16.75 3.58 15.06
CA MET A 30 17.97 2.78 14.93
C MET A 30 19.22 3.63 14.74
N ARG A 31 19.10 4.80 14.09
CA ARG A 31 20.19 5.78 13.96
C ARG A 31 20.55 6.39 15.31
N THR A 32 19.55 6.92 15.99
CA THR A 32 19.73 7.61 17.26
C THR A 32 20.26 6.67 18.34
N ASP A 33 19.83 5.42 18.38
CA ASP A 33 20.34 4.39 19.28
C ASP A 33 21.85 4.08 19.05
N ARG A 34 22.35 4.39 17.83
CA ARG A 34 23.76 4.27 17.47
C ARG A 34 24.54 5.59 17.58
N GLY A 35 23.95 6.63 18.17
CA GLY A 35 24.55 7.96 18.28
C GLY A 35 24.71 8.72 16.97
N LEU A 36 24.02 8.29 15.91
CA LEU A 36 23.97 9.01 14.64
C LEU A 36 22.91 10.11 14.70
N PRO A 37 23.10 11.24 14.00
CA PRO A 37 22.10 12.30 13.96
C PRO A 37 20.80 11.81 13.29
N SER A 38 19.65 12.25 13.81
CA SER A 38 18.34 12.03 13.20
C SER A 38 18.28 12.65 11.79
N LEU A 39 17.52 12.00 10.89
CA LEU A 39 17.24 12.52 9.55
C LEU A 39 15.81 13.08 9.47
N PRO A 40 15.58 14.07 8.59
CA PRO A 40 14.25 14.60 8.36
C PRO A 40 13.27 13.51 7.89
N PRO A 41 12.02 13.49 8.38
CA PRO A 41 10.98 12.54 7.90
C PRO A 41 10.77 12.57 6.38
N ALA A 42 11.02 13.72 5.75
CA ALA A 42 10.92 13.90 4.30
C ALA A 42 11.91 13.02 3.50
N ASP A 43 13.06 12.65 4.10
CA ASP A 43 14.05 11.80 3.45
C ASP A 43 13.58 10.35 3.37
N TYR A 44 12.82 9.89 4.37
CA TYR A 44 12.28 8.52 4.42
C TYR A 44 11.05 8.33 3.53
N ARG A 45 10.20 9.35 3.42
CA ARG A 45 8.89 9.27 2.79
C ARG A 45 8.89 8.68 1.37
N PRO A 46 9.77 9.11 0.43
CA PRO A 46 9.77 8.58 -0.94
C PRO A 46 10.08 7.08 -1.01
N MET A 47 10.76 6.56 0.02
CA MET A 47 11.20 5.18 0.09
C MET A 47 10.27 4.28 0.91
N ALA A 48 9.16 4.82 1.44
CA ALA A 48 8.23 4.06 2.29
C ALA A 48 7.63 2.84 1.57
N GLY A 49 7.26 2.97 0.30
CA GLY A 49 6.77 1.87 -0.53
C GLY A 49 7.79 0.74 -0.79
N ALA A 50 9.08 0.97 -0.50
CA ALA A 50 10.12 -0.04 -0.60
C ALA A 50 10.35 -0.82 0.73
N GLY A 51 9.58 -0.50 1.79
CA GLY A 51 9.65 -1.18 3.08
C GLY A 51 11.04 -1.13 3.72
N ALA A 52 11.45 -2.22 4.40
CA ALA A 52 12.74 -2.27 5.09
C ALA A 52 13.93 -1.92 4.19
N ARG A 53 13.92 -2.36 2.94
CA ARG A 53 14.99 -2.03 1.98
C ARG A 53 15.13 -0.52 1.78
N GLY A 54 14.01 0.17 1.60
CA GLY A 54 14.00 1.62 1.45
C GLY A 54 14.42 2.34 2.74
N MET A 55 13.86 1.93 3.86
CA MET A 55 14.13 2.53 5.17
C MET A 55 15.60 2.37 5.58
N LEU A 56 16.18 1.18 5.45
CA LEU A 56 17.59 0.93 5.77
C LEU A 56 18.54 1.59 4.77
N GLY A 57 18.12 1.69 3.50
CA GLY A 57 18.83 2.45 2.49
C GLY A 57 19.00 3.92 2.88
N VAL A 58 17.91 4.58 3.32
CA VAL A 58 17.94 5.97 3.80
C VAL A 58 18.72 6.08 5.12
N ALA A 59 18.41 5.22 6.08
CA ALA A 59 19.01 5.33 7.42
C ALA A 59 20.51 5.08 7.44
N PHE A 60 21.02 4.13 6.65
CA PHE A 60 22.40 3.64 6.77
C PHE A 60 23.14 3.51 5.42
N GLY A 61 22.52 3.87 4.30
CA GLY A 61 23.06 3.59 2.97
C GLY A 61 23.17 2.07 2.69
N MET A 62 22.39 1.25 3.40
CA MET A 62 22.52 -0.19 3.40
C MET A 62 21.71 -0.81 2.25
N ALA A 63 22.40 -1.54 1.37
CA ALA A 63 21.77 -2.33 0.32
C ALA A 63 21.42 -3.74 0.80
N PRO A 64 20.46 -4.44 0.15
CA PRO A 64 20.02 -5.78 0.57
C PRO A 64 21.10 -6.87 0.57
N ASP A 65 22.19 -6.68 -0.16
CA ASP A 65 23.34 -7.60 -0.24
C ASP A 65 24.39 -7.34 0.86
N HIS A 66 24.17 -6.34 1.71
CA HIS A 66 25.06 -6.10 2.87
C HIS A 66 24.97 -7.27 3.86
N HIS A 67 26.12 -7.72 4.38
CA HIS A 67 26.20 -8.90 5.25
C HIS A 67 25.33 -8.80 6.52
N ASP A 68 25.12 -7.59 7.07
CA ASP A 68 24.29 -7.36 8.25
C ASP A 68 22.81 -7.02 7.91
N PHE A 69 22.43 -7.01 6.63
CA PHE A 69 21.11 -6.53 6.21
C PHE A 69 19.96 -7.24 6.95
N GLU A 70 20.01 -8.55 7.08
CA GLU A 70 18.95 -9.32 7.75
C GLU A 70 18.85 -8.99 9.25
N ILE A 71 19.98 -8.72 9.91
CA ILE A 71 20.03 -8.31 11.33
C ILE A 71 19.37 -6.94 11.51
N PHE A 72 19.74 -5.98 10.66
CA PHE A 72 19.15 -4.62 10.67
C PHE A 72 17.69 -4.64 10.29
N LYS A 73 17.30 -5.46 9.33
CA LYS A 73 15.91 -5.63 8.93
C LYS A 73 15.02 -6.12 10.07
N GLU A 74 15.48 -7.12 10.83
CA GLU A 74 14.70 -7.61 11.95
C GLU A 74 14.65 -6.61 13.13
N GLU A 75 15.70 -5.83 13.35
CA GLU A 75 15.68 -4.72 14.31
C GLU A 75 14.69 -3.64 13.88
N PHE A 76 14.72 -3.24 12.59
CA PHE A 76 13.75 -2.31 12.02
C PHE A 76 12.31 -2.83 12.20
N PHE A 77 12.08 -4.10 11.95
CA PHE A 77 10.75 -4.71 12.09
C PHE A 77 10.25 -4.66 13.53
N ARG A 78 11.10 -4.95 14.53
CA ARG A 78 10.72 -4.81 15.96
C ARG A 78 10.38 -3.37 16.32
N ASN A 79 11.17 -2.41 15.86
CA ASN A 79 10.90 -0.98 16.10
C ASN A 79 9.59 -0.55 15.43
N TYR A 80 9.36 -1.00 14.21
CA TYR A 80 8.12 -0.69 13.48
C TYR A 80 6.88 -1.31 14.16
N GLU A 81 6.94 -2.56 14.60
CA GLU A 81 5.84 -3.19 15.37
C GLU A 81 5.47 -2.37 16.62
N ALA A 82 6.45 -1.81 17.28
CA ALA A 82 6.23 -1.02 18.49
C ALA A 82 5.54 0.35 18.22
N CYS A 83 5.59 0.87 16.99
CA CYS A 83 5.09 2.21 16.68
C CYS A 83 4.10 2.30 15.48
N MET A 84 3.84 1.22 14.75
CA MET A 84 3.16 1.23 13.43
C MET A 84 1.73 1.80 13.40
N THR A 85 1.15 2.10 14.57
CA THR A 85 -0.19 2.70 14.68
C THR A 85 -0.19 4.06 15.39
N GLN A 86 0.99 4.64 15.65
CA GLN A 86 1.10 5.89 16.43
C GLN A 86 0.89 7.14 15.57
N ARG A 87 1.38 7.11 14.33
CA ARG A 87 1.38 8.26 13.40
C ARG A 87 0.83 7.88 12.02
N THR A 88 0.48 6.63 11.80
CA THR A 88 -0.17 6.15 10.58
C THR A 88 -1.62 6.64 10.54
N TYR A 89 -2.03 7.21 9.42
CA TYR A 89 -3.38 7.74 9.22
C TYR A 89 -3.88 7.47 7.81
N ALA A 90 -5.22 7.53 7.61
CA ALA A 90 -5.82 7.42 6.28
C ALA A 90 -5.53 8.68 5.45
N PHE A 91 -5.22 8.55 4.17
CA PHE A 91 -5.12 9.71 3.28
C PHE A 91 -6.43 10.50 3.28
N LYS A 92 -6.30 11.82 3.09
CA LYS A 92 -7.47 12.71 3.02
C LYS A 92 -8.45 12.25 1.94
N GLY A 93 -9.71 12.04 2.33
CA GLY A 93 -10.78 11.60 1.43
C GLY A 93 -10.96 10.08 1.36
N VAL A 94 -10.04 9.26 1.91
CA VAL A 94 -10.17 7.79 1.90
C VAL A 94 -11.34 7.34 2.76
N VAL A 95 -11.55 7.92 3.93
CA VAL A 95 -12.67 7.55 4.81
C VAL A 95 -14.01 7.78 4.11
N ASP A 96 -14.15 8.93 3.44
CA ASP A 96 -15.36 9.26 2.69
C ASP A 96 -15.54 8.34 1.47
N LEU A 97 -14.45 8.03 0.75
CA LEU A 97 -14.46 7.09 -0.36
C LEU A 97 -15.01 5.73 0.09
N ILE A 98 -14.45 5.15 1.16
CA ILE A 98 -14.87 3.84 1.67
C ILE A 98 -16.34 3.87 2.10
N ALA A 99 -16.77 4.91 2.80
CA ALA A 99 -18.17 5.07 3.19
C ALA A 99 -19.14 5.07 1.99
N GLN A 100 -18.73 5.70 0.87
CA GLN A 100 -19.54 5.70 -0.35
C GLN A 100 -19.54 4.35 -1.07
N LEU A 101 -18.42 3.62 -1.09
CA LEU A 101 -18.38 2.25 -1.61
C LEU A 101 -19.32 1.34 -0.82
N ASP A 102 -19.28 1.43 0.51
CA ASP A 102 -20.16 0.65 1.40
C ASP A 102 -21.63 0.99 1.19
N GLN A 103 -21.99 2.28 1.08
CA GLN A 103 -23.36 2.72 0.81
C GLN A 103 -23.88 2.21 -0.54
N ALA A 104 -23.03 2.14 -1.54
CA ALA A 104 -23.38 1.61 -2.86
C ALA A 104 -23.40 0.07 -2.92
N GLY A 105 -23.04 -0.61 -1.83
CA GLY A 105 -22.96 -2.07 -1.78
C GLY A 105 -21.80 -2.65 -2.61
N LEU A 106 -20.82 -1.82 -3.00
CA LEU A 106 -19.63 -2.28 -3.68
C LEU A 106 -18.70 -3.00 -2.71
N LYS A 107 -18.28 -4.19 -3.07
CA LYS A 107 -17.29 -4.93 -2.31
C LYS A 107 -15.93 -4.23 -2.39
N TRP A 108 -15.16 -4.29 -1.31
CA TRP A 108 -13.79 -3.79 -1.34
C TRP A 108 -12.85 -4.59 -0.44
N GLY A 109 -11.56 -4.50 -0.72
CA GLY A 109 -10.53 -5.19 0.04
C GLY A 109 -9.14 -4.60 -0.19
N VAL A 110 -8.17 -5.17 0.53
CA VAL A 110 -6.76 -4.74 0.51
C VAL A 110 -5.88 -5.83 -0.05
N VAL A 111 -4.95 -5.45 -0.93
CA VAL A 111 -3.88 -6.32 -1.45
C VAL A 111 -2.56 -5.57 -1.40
N THR A 112 -1.68 -5.96 -0.50
CA THR A 112 -0.44 -5.22 -0.23
C THR A 112 0.80 -6.12 -0.26
N ASN A 113 1.97 -5.53 -0.57
CA ASN A 113 3.25 -6.22 -0.40
C ASN A 113 3.78 -6.20 1.05
N LYS A 114 3.08 -5.48 1.94
CA LYS A 114 3.35 -5.56 3.38
C LYS A 114 3.00 -6.96 3.89
N SER A 115 3.92 -7.61 4.64
CA SER A 115 3.67 -8.94 5.18
C SER A 115 2.48 -8.95 6.15
N GLU A 116 1.81 -10.11 6.30
CA GLU A 116 0.70 -10.29 7.23
C GLU A 116 1.09 -9.96 8.68
N ARG A 117 2.35 -10.14 9.05
CA ARG A 117 2.92 -9.73 10.36
C ARG A 117 2.54 -8.29 10.72
N PHE A 118 2.53 -7.38 9.75
CA PHE A 118 2.24 -5.95 9.94
C PHE A 118 0.86 -5.56 9.41
N ALA A 119 0.46 -6.10 8.24
CA ALA A 119 -0.78 -5.71 7.59
C ALA A 119 -2.00 -6.04 8.45
N LEU A 120 -2.05 -7.24 9.04
CA LEU A 120 -3.22 -7.67 9.83
C LEU A 120 -3.38 -6.90 11.15
N PRO A 121 -2.35 -6.71 11.99
CA PRO A 121 -2.50 -5.91 13.20
C PRO A 121 -2.84 -4.45 12.90
N LEU A 122 -2.19 -3.86 11.89
CA LEU A 122 -2.42 -2.47 11.48
C LEU A 122 -3.88 -2.26 11.03
N THR A 123 -4.39 -3.10 10.15
CA THR A 123 -5.77 -3.00 9.66
C THR A 123 -6.80 -3.29 10.75
N ARG A 124 -6.52 -4.18 11.70
CA ARG A 124 -7.37 -4.41 12.87
C ARG A 124 -7.45 -3.21 13.81
N ALA A 125 -6.37 -2.46 13.94
CA ALA A 125 -6.31 -1.29 14.81
C ALA A 125 -7.05 -0.07 14.24
N MET A 126 -7.24 0.01 12.92
CA MET A 126 -7.86 1.15 12.24
C MET A 126 -9.33 0.86 11.91
N ALA A 127 -10.24 1.73 12.38
CA ALA A 127 -11.69 1.59 12.12
C ALA A 127 -12.05 1.60 10.62
N LEU A 128 -11.21 2.21 9.78
CA LEU A 128 -11.35 2.25 8.32
C LEU A 128 -11.58 0.86 7.72
N PHE A 129 -10.91 -0.17 8.23
CA PHE A 129 -10.89 -1.50 7.61
C PHE A 129 -12.00 -2.44 8.11
N LYS A 130 -12.94 -1.97 8.93
CA LYS A 130 -14.01 -2.81 9.49
C LYS A 130 -14.91 -3.46 8.44
N THR A 131 -15.09 -2.82 7.30
CA THR A 131 -15.95 -3.27 6.19
C THR A 131 -15.15 -3.93 5.05
N ALA A 132 -13.82 -3.94 5.13
CA ALA A 132 -12.97 -4.62 4.16
C ALA A 132 -13.29 -6.13 4.14
N GLN A 133 -13.67 -6.67 2.99
CA GLN A 133 -14.07 -8.07 2.87
C GLN A 133 -12.90 -9.04 2.77
N THR A 134 -11.72 -8.53 2.42
CA THR A 134 -10.49 -9.32 2.40
C THR A 134 -9.27 -8.42 2.63
N ILE A 135 -8.25 -9.01 3.25
CA ILE A 135 -6.91 -8.43 3.36
C ILE A 135 -5.93 -9.52 2.94
N VAL A 136 -5.12 -9.21 1.92
CA VAL A 136 -4.10 -10.10 1.36
C VAL A 136 -2.77 -9.40 1.55
N GLY A 137 -1.90 -9.99 2.36
CA GLY A 137 -0.54 -9.53 2.63
C GLY A 137 0.47 -10.02 1.60
N GLY A 138 1.69 -9.53 1.68
CA GLY A 138 2.76 -9.85 0.73
C GLY A 138 3.23 -11.30 0.76
N ASP A 139 2.95 -12.01 1.83
CA ASP A 139 3.28 -13.42 2.10
C ASP A 139 2.05 -14.34 2.17
N THR A 140 0.85 -13.82 1.90
CA THR A 140 -0.39 -14.63 1.80
C THR A 140 -0.35 -15.62 0.64
N THR A 141 0.31 -15.26 -0.45
CA THR A 141 0.48 -16.10 -1.65
C THR A 141 1.96 -16.36 -1.91
N PRO A 142 2.32 -17.39 -2.69
CA PRO A 142 3.73 -17.69 -3.00
C PRO A 142 4.49 -16.53 -3.68
N HIS A 143 3.77 -15.60 -4.29
CA HIS A 143 4.36 -14.47 -5.02
C HIS A 143 3.66 -13.17 -4.60
N ALA A 144 4.46 -12.13 -4.33
CA ALA A 144 3.99 -10.77 -4.10
C ALA A 144 3.82 -9.99 -5.42
N LYS A 145 3.18 -8.81 -5.39
CA LYS A 145 3.14 -7.89 -6.55
C LYS A 145 4.57 -7.55 -7.01
N PRO A 146 4.88 -7.56 -8.29
CA PRO A 146 3.98 -7.40 -9.46
C PRO A 146 3.35 -8.71 -10.00
N HIS A 147 3.51 -9.86 -9.33
CA HIS A 147 2.81 -11.07 -9.72
C HIS A 147 1.30 -10.96 -9.44
N PRO A 148 0.39 -11.47 -10.33
CA PRO A 148 -1.05 -11.32 -10.15
C PRO A 148 -1.66 -12.16 -9.02
N ALA A 149 -0.94 -13.15 -8.48
CA ALA A 149 -1.46 -14.11 -7.51
C ALA A 149 -2.19 -13.48 -6.32
N PRO A 150 -1.66 -12.41 -5.66
CA PRO A 150 -2.35 -11.79 -4.53
C PRO A 150 -3.70 -11.17 -4.92
N LEU A 151 -3.79 -10.58 -6.11
CA LEU A 151 -5.01 -9.95 -6.61
C LEU A 151 -6.05 -11.00 -6.97
N LEU A 152 -5.63 -12.09 -7.62
CA LEU A 152 -6.51 -13.21 -7.95
C LEU A 152 -7.03 -13.90 -6.69
N GLU A 153 -6.19 -14.04 -5.66
CA GLU A 153 -6.60 -14.57 -4.35
C GLU A 153 -7.62 -13.65 -3.67
N ALA A 154 -7.43 -12.33 -3.72
CA ALA A 154 -8.39 -11.38 -3.19
C ALA A 154 -9.75 -11.49 -3.89
N ALA A 155 -9.77 -11.52 -5.23
CA ALA A 155 -10.98 -11.66 -6.03
C ALA A 155 -11.71 -12.98 -5.72
N ARG A 156 -10.96 -14.08 -5.58
CA ARG A 156 -11.48 -15.40 -5.18
C ARG A 156 -12.14 -15.36 -3.78
N ARG A 157 -11.49 -14.72 -2.80
CA ARG A 157 -12.00 -14.63 -1.42
C ARG A 157 -13.33 -13.91 -1.35
N ILE A 158 -13.52 -12.85 -2.15
CA ILE A 158 -14.77 -12.07 -2.14
C ILE A 158 -15.81 -12.57 -3.17
N GLY A 159 -15.47 -13.59 -3.98
CA GLY A 159 -16.36 -14.18 -4.97
C GLY A 159 -16.73 -13.23 -6.12
N VAL A 160 -15.75 -12.48 -6.65
CA VAL A 160 -15.92 -11.56 -7.79
C VAL A 160 -14.94 -11.94 -8.90
N ALA A 161 -15.41 -11.94 -10.15
CA ALA A 161 -14.54 -12.18 -11.30
C ALA A 161 -13.50 -11.04 -11.42
N PRO A 162 -12.23 -11.33 -11.71
CA PRO A 162 -11.19 -10.29 -11.80
C PRO A 162 -11.52 -9.16 -12.79
N GLU A 163 -12.15 -9.47 -13.91
CA GLU A 163 -12.55 -8.52 -14.95
C GLU A 163 -13.63 -7.50 -14.47
N LYS A 164 -14.25 -7.78 -13.33
CA LYS A 164 -15.21 -6.90 -12.64
C LYS A 164 -14.61 -6.18 -11.44
N CYS A 165 -13.31 -6.30 -11.24
CA CYS A 165 -12.56 -5.62 -10.19
C CYS A 165 -11.80 -4.42 -10.75
N VAL A 166 -11.68 -3.37 -9.92
CA VAL A 166 -10.71 -2.29 -10.09
C VAL A 166 -9.62 -2.49 -9.06
N TYR A 167 -8.36 -2.38 -9.45
CA TYR A 167 -7.23 -2.33 -8.54
C TYR A 167 -6.61 -0.93 -8.52
N VAL A 168 -6.45 -0.37 -7.33
CA VAL A 168 -5.93 0.99 -7.09
C VAL A 168 -4.63 0.89 -6.31
N GLY A 169 -3.56 1.51 -6.81
CA GLY A 169 -2.26 1.53 -6.12
C GLY A 169 -1.38 2.69 -6.56
N ASP A 170 -0.33 2.97 -5.79
CA ASP A 170 0.60 4.09 -5.99
C ASP A 170 2.01 3.68 -6.42
N ASP A 171 2.18 2.43 -6.84
CA ASP A 171 3.44 1.86 -7.31
C ASP A 171 3.26 1.15 -8.67
N GLU A 172 4.29 1.16 -9.52
CA GLU A 172 4.24 0.50 -10.83
C GLU A 172 3.91 -1.00 -10.72
N ARG A 173 4.37 -1.65 -9.64
CA ARG A 173 4.08 -3.06 -9.35
C ARG A 173 2.58 -3.34 -9.23
N ASP A 174 1.79 -2.36 -8.78
CA ASP A 174 0.35 -2.45 -8.65
C ASP A 174 -0.32 -2.53 -10.02
N ILE A 175 0.11 -1.67 -10.91
CA ILE A 175 -0.43 -1.61 -12.27
C ILE A 175 -0.06 -2.86 -13.06
N ILE A 176 1.18 -3.33 -12.93
CA ILE A 176 1.63 -4.58 -13.56
C ILE A 176 0.80 -5.77 -13.05
N ALA A 177 0.64 -5.90 -11.72
CA ALA A 177 -0.14 -6.97 -11.10
C ALA A 177 -1.63 -6.92 -11.50
N GLY A 178 -2.24 -5.72 -11.47
CA GLY A 178 -3.64 -5.50 -11.84
C GLY A 178 -3.92 -5.92 -13.28
N ARG A 179 -3.08 -5.48 -14.21
CA ARG A 179 -3.20 -5.85 -15.65
C ARG A 179 -3.01 -7.36 -15.85
N ALA A 180 -2.01 -7.96 -15.19
CA ALA A 180 -1.78 -9.40 -15.27
C ALA A 180 -2.94 -10.21 -14.67
N ALA A 181 -3.66 -9.66 -13.68
CA ALA A 181 -4.87 -10.24 -13.11
C ALA A 181 -6.14 -9.97 -13.94
N ARG A 182 -6.06 -9.19 -15.04
CA ARG A 182 -7.18 -8.72 -15.88
C ARG A 182 -8.17 -7.82 -15.13
N MET A 183 -7.70 -7.12 -14.11
CA MET A 183 -8.46 -6.07 -13.43
C MET A 183 -8.28 -4.74 -14.14
N PHE A 184 -9.24 -3.82 -14.01
CA PHE A 184 -9.01 -2.42 -14.32
C PHE A 184 -7.99 -1.85 -13.33
N THR A 185 -7.13 -0.96 -13.80
CA THR A 185 -6.03 -0.42 -13.01
C THR A 185 -6.11 1.09 -12.86
N VAL A 186 -5.92 1.58 -11.63
CA VAL A 186 -5.91 3.02 -11.32
C VAL A 186 -4.64 3.37 -10.57
N ALA A 187 -3.86 4.30 -11.12
CA ALA A 187 -2.70 4.84 -10.44
C ALA A 187 -3.12 5.96 -9.46
N ALA A 188 -2.77 5.79 -8.19
CA ALA A 188 -3.03 6.76 -7.12
C ALA A 188 -1.87 7.77 -7.03
N ALA A 189 -1.91 8.81 -7.85
CA ALA A 189 -0.83 9.80 -7.95
C ALA A 189 -0.71 10.74 -6.73
N TYR A 190 -1.48 10.53 -5.69
CA TYR A 190 -1.35 11.20 -4.40
C TYR A 190 -0.48 10.41 -3.39
N GLY A 191 -0.05 9.21 -3.75
CA GLY A 191 0.72 8.30 -2.91
C GLY A 191 2.22 8.62 -2.81
N TYR A 192 3.03 7.59 -2.58
CA TYR A 192 4.49 7.77 -2.43
C TYR A 192 5.21 7.90 -3.77
N LEU A 193 4.74 7.22 -4.81
CA LEU A 193 5.23 7.24 -6.19
C LEU A 193 6.73 6.90 -6.38
N GLY A 194 7.42 6.50 -5.31
CA GLY A 194 8.85 6.25 -5.34
C GLY A 194 9.68 7.50 -5.68
N VAL A 195 10.83 7.30 -6.31
CA VAL A 195 11.78 8.39 -6.61
C VAL A 195 11.38 9.20 -7.84
N THR A 196 10.73 8.59 -8.83
CA THR A 196 10.49 9.22 -10.13
C THR A 196 9.28 10.14 -10.18
N HIS A 197 8.33 9.97 -9.26
CA HIS A 197 7.06 10.72 -9.19
C HIS A 197 6.26 10.79 -10.52
N ASP A 198 6.57 9.92 -11.49
CA ASP A 198 5.94 9.88 -12.80
C ASP A 198 5.17 8.57 -13.00
N THR A 199 3.85 8.66 -13.13
CA THR A 199 2.95 7.53 -13.36
C THR A 199 2.61 7.30 -14.84
N ALA A 200 3.03 8.19 -15.74
CA ALA A 200 2.61 8.15 -17.15
C ALA A 200 3.08 6.87 -17.87
N HIS A 201 4.25 6.36 -17.53
CA HIS A 201 4.80 5.15 -18.15
C HIS A 201 4.22 3.84 -17.60
N TRP A 202 3.49 3.87 -16.47
CA TRP A 202 2.89 2.66 -15.87
C TRP A 202 1.77 2.07 -16.72
N LYS A 203 1.16 2.87 -17.60
CA LYS A 203 0.06 2.45 -18.49
C LYS A 203 -1.16 1.95 -17.72
N ALA A 204 -1.50 2.62 -16.61
CA ALA A 204 -2.76 2.40 -15.91
C ALA A 204 -3.96 2.82 -16.78
N ASP A 205 -5.12 2.20 -16.57
CA ASP A 205 -6.34 2.57 -17.30
C ASP A 205 -6.84 3.97 -16.91
N ALA A 206 -6.52 4.42 -15.68
CA ALA A 206 -6.75 5.78 -15.22
C ALA A 206 -5.72 6.20 -14.16
N THR A 207 -5.57 7.52 -13.99
CA THR A 207 -4.76 8.11 -12.90
C THR A 207 -5.64 9.09 -12.11
N ILE A 208 -5.56 9.03 -10.78
CA ILE A 208 -6.31 9.89 -9.87
C ILE A 208 -5.35 10.68 -8.97
N GLN A 209 -5.65 11.97 -8.75
CA GLN A 209 -4.90 12.87 -7.89
C GLN A 209 -5.48 12.95 -6.46
N THR A 210 -6.66 12.40 -6.26
CA THR A 210 -7.34 12.32 -4.97
C THR A 210 -8.20 11.06 -4.91
N PRO A 211 -8.43 10.48 -3.72
CA PRO A 211 -9.32 9.32 -3.56
C PRO A 211 -10.73 9.57 -4.12
N TYR A 212 -11.25 10.78 -4.01
CA TYR A 212 -12.58 11.16 -4.48
C TYR A 212 -12.77 10.97 -5.99
N GLN A 213 -11.72 11.14 -6.80
CA GLN A 213 -11.81 10.96 -8.26
C GLN A 213 -12.13 9.52 -8.66
N LEU A 214 -11.88 8.54 -7.78
CA LEU A 214 -12.27 7.15 -8.06
C LEU A 214 -13.80 7.00 -8.19
N LEU A 215 -14.58 7.71 -7.38
CA LEU A 215 -16.04 7.67 -7.43
C LEU A 215 -16.57 8.11 -8.81
N GLN A 216 -15.94 9.13 -9.41
CA GLN A 216 -16.28 9.60 -10.74
C GLN A 216 -16.00 8.54 -11.81
N LEU A 217 -14.89 7.79 -11.68
CA LEU A 217 -14.54 6.68 -12.58
C LEU A 217 -15.55 5.53 -12.47
N LEU A 218 -16.06 5.28 -11.24
CA LEU A 218 -17.06 4.25 -10.94
C LEU A 218 -18.50 4.70 -11.24
N ARG A 219 -18.72 5.94 -11.72
CA ARG A 219 -20.04 6.56 -11.94
C ARG A 219 -20.91 6.60 -10.67
N MET A 220 -20.28 6.77 -9.54
CA MET A 220 -20.97 6.98 -8.27
C MET A 220 -21.26 8.47 -8.08
N PRO A 221 -22.37 8.81 -7.40
CA PRO A 221 -22.75 10.19 -7.14
C PRO A 221 -21.73 10.97 -6.29
#